data_1067309a99577fa4729a0b50c9538455
#
_entry.id   1067309a99577fa4729a0b50c9538455
#
_cell.length_a   1.000
_cell.length_b   1.000
_cell.length_c   1.000
_cell.angle_alpha   90.00
_cell.angle_beta   90.00
_cell.angle_gamma   90.00
#
_symmetry.space_group_name_H-M   'P 1'
#
loop_
_entity.id
_entity.type
_entity.pdbx_description
1 polymer ?
#
loop_
_entity_poly.entity_id
_entity_poly.type
_entity_poly.pdbx_seq_one_letter_code
_entity_poly.pdbx_strand_id
1 'polypeptide(L)'
;DDLRETQGVANLLLPTYFAQVKNFPITLQEASLRGTAHKVDAIFLEQYYHNKHSLPMGEQVSRFEGGYTKSFETGVYQEVLHFDVASLYPSLLLLLGRNPKNDSLGIFIKTLQDLRQYRLEYKEKARTADTEALRQEYDARQSSFKILINSFYGYLGFSGARFADGDLAAETTAKGRELL
;
A
#
# COMPACT_ATOMS: atom_id res chain seq x y z
N ASP A 1 4.17 29.38 15.44
CA ASP A 1 3.62 30.12 14.28
C ASP A 1 3.00 29.11 13.29
N ASP A 2 1.75 28.73 13.60
CA ASP A 2 1.01 27.62 12.96
C ASP A 2 1.00 27.66 11.43
N LEU A 3 0.95 28.85 10.84
CA LEU A 3 0.96 28.99 9.38
C LEU A 3 2.29 28.58 8.75
N ARG A 4 3.41 28.93 9.38
CA ARG A 4 4.74 28.54 8.89
C ARG A 4 4.99 27.06 9.08
N GLU A 5 4.55 26.50 10.18
CA GLU A 5 4.63 25.06 10.46
C GLU A 5 3.77 24.27 9.46
N THR A 6 2.52 24.70 9.25
CA THR A 6 1.62 24.11 8.25
C THR A 6 2.22 24.18 6.84
N GLN A 7 2.80 25.32 6.45
CA GLN A 7 3.47 25.46 5.16
C GLN A 7 4.70 24.54 5.06
N GLY A 8 5.49 24.43 6.15
CA GLY A 8 6.63 23.52 6.21
C GLY A 8 6.21 22.06 6.00
N VAL A 9 5.17 21.61 6.69
CA VAL A 9 4.61 20.25 6.53
C VAL A 9 4.06 20.05 5.12
N ALA A 10 3.33 21.02 4.59
CA ALA A 10 2.81 20.94 3.22
C ALA A 10 3.93 20.79 2.19
N ASN A 11 5.02 21.58 2.30
CA ASN A 11 6.16 21.49 1.39
C ASN A 11 6.84 20.10 1.42
N LEU A 12 6.86 19.43 2.57
CA LEU A 12 7.41 18.07 2.71
C LEU A 12 6.50 17.01 2.11
N LEU A 13 5.18 17.14 2.26
CA LEU A 13 4.22 16.09 1.87
C LEU A 13 3.72 16.22 0.43
N LEU A 14 3.55 17.46 -0.08
CA LEU A 14 2.99 17.70 -1.41
C LEU A 14 3.71 16.97 -2.55
N PRO A 15 5.04 16.84 -2.58
CA PRO A 15 5.72 16.09 -3.65
C PRO A 15 5.20 14.64 -3.78
N THR A 16 4.96 13.96 -2.65
CA THR A 16 4.41 12.60 -2.65
C THR A 16 2.95 12.57 -3.13
N TYR A 17 2.12 13.56 -2.75
CA TYR A 17 0.75 13.65 -3.25
C TYR A 17 0.70 13.96 -4.76
N PHE A 18 1.54 14.85 -5.25
CA PHE A 18 1.67 15.10 -6.69
C PHE A 18 2.13 13.85 -7.44
N ALA A 19 3.07 13.09 -6.88
CA ALA A 19 3.48 11.82 -7.47
C ALA A 19 2.31 10.82 -7.53
N GLN A 20 1.45 10.76 -6.51
CA GLN A 20 0.25 9.92 -6.53
C GLN A 20 -0.71 10.32 -7.66
N VAL A 21 -1.03 11.60 -7.79
CA VAL A 21 -1.95 12.11 -8.84
C VAL A 21 -1.39 11.88 -10.25
N LYS A 22 -0.08 11.94 -10.42
CA LYS A 22 0.57 11.67 -11.72
C LYS A 22 0.55 10.19 -12.12
N ASN A 23 0.47 9.28 -11.15
CA ASN A 23 0.62 7.84 -11.38
C ASN A 23 -0.68 7.04 -11.18
N PHE A 24 -1.70 7.63 -10.53
CA PHE A 24 -2.94 6.93 -10.18
C PHE A 24 -4.17 7.74 -10.59
N PRO A 25 -5.31 7.10 -10.87
CA PRO A 25 -6.53 7.75 -11.35
C PRO A 25 -7.29 8.44 -10.19
N ILE A 26 -6.63 9.38 -9.52
CA ILE A 26 -7.18 10.15 -8.40
C ILE A 26 -6.84 11.63 -8.55
N THR A 27 -7.70 12.49 -8.02
CA THR A 27 -7.44 13.93 -7.93
C THR A 27 -6.53 14.26 -6.74
N LEU A 28 -5.93 15.46 -6.73
CA LEU A 28 -5.13 15.93 -5.59
C LEU A 28 -5.97 16.02 -4.30
N GLN A 29 -7.23 16.40 -4.43
CA GLN A 29 -8.16 16.44 -3.31
C GLN A 29 -8.39 15.03 -2.74
N GLU A 30 -8.61 14.03 -3.57
CA GLU A 30 -8.75 12.64 -3.13
C GLU A 30 -7.44 12.10 -2.55
N ALA A 31 -6.29 12.41 -3.17
CA ALA A 31 -4.99 12.02 -2.64
C ALA A 31 -4.75 12.53 -1.22
N SER A 32 -5.22 13.74 -0.90
CA SER A 32 -5.03 14.37 0.42
C SER A 32 -6.12 14.00 1.44
N LEU A 33 -7.37 13.85 1.03
CA LEU A 33 -8.51 13.69 1.94
C LEU A 33 -8.97 12.23 2.10
N ARG A 34 -8.75 11.37 1.09
CA ARG A 34 -9.23 9.99 1.12
C ARG A 34 -8.17 9.03 1.66
N GLY A 35 -8.62 8.02 2.40
CA GLY A 35 -7.76 6.94 2.87
C GLY A 35 -7.16 6.11 1.74
N THR A 36 -6.15 5.32 2.06
CA THR A 36 -5.41 4.50 1.08
C THR A 36 -6.27 3.42 0.42
N ALA A 37 -7.29 2.92 1.12
CA ALA A 37 -8.24 1.96 0.53
C ALA A 37 -8.97 2.55 -0.69
N HIS A 38 -9.38 3.82 -0.63
CA HIS A 38 -9.99 4.49 -1.77
C HIS A 38 -9.03 4.59 -2.97
N LYS A 39 -7.75 4.84 -2.71
CA LYS A 39 -6.73 4.94 -3.77
C LYS A 39 -6.49 3.59 -4.46
N VAL A 40 -6.47 2.51 -3.70
CA VAL A 40 -6.40 1.14 -4.25
C VAL A 40 -7.67 0.82 -5.05
N ASP A 41 -8.85 1.15 -4.51
CA ASP A 41 -10.14 0.95 -5.18
C ASP A 41 -10.18 1.69 -6.53
N ALA A 42 -9.71 2.94 -6.60
CA ALA A 42 -9.68 3.73 -7.82
C ALA A 42 -8.85 3.07 -8.95
N ILE A 43 -7.71 2.48 -8.62
CA ILE A 43 -6.87 1.75 -9.59
C ILE A 43 -7.64 0.55 -10.16
N PHE A 44 -8.34 -0.22 -9.32
CA PHE A 44 -9.12 -1.36 -9.77
C PHE A 44 -10.33 -0.94 -10.58
N LEU A 45 -11.04 0.13 -10.17
CA LEU A 45 -12.15 0.69 -10.91
C LEU A 45 -11.75 1.12 -12.33
N GLU A 46 -10.60 1.79 -12.48
CA GLU A 46 -10.06 2.16 -13.78
C GLU A 46 -9.81 0.93 -14.67
N GLN A 47 -9.19 -0.11 -14.12
CA GLN A 47 -8.91 -1.35 -14.85
C GLN A 47 -10.21 -2.05 -15.28
N TYR A 48 -11.19 -2.16 -14.40
CA TYR A 48 -12.50 -2.74 -14.71
C TYR A 48 -13.25 -1.92 -15.76
N TYR A 49 -13.20 -0.59 -15.67
CA TYR A 49 -13.80 0.30 -16.65
C TYR A 49 -13.19 0.14 -18.04
N HIS A 50 -11.86 0.13 -18.15
CA HIS A 50 -11.16 -0.06 -19.42
C HIS A 50 -11.43 -1.43 -20.04
N ASN A 51 -11.59 -2.47 -19.23
CA ASN A 51 -11.96 -3.79 -19.70
C ASN A 51 -13.47 -3.96 -19.94
N LYS A 52 -14.28 -2.90 -19.77
CA LYS A 52 -15.76 -2.92 -19.91
C LYS A 52 -16.40 -4.04 -19.08
N HIS A 53 -15.86 -4.27 -17.91
CA HIS A 53 -16.32 -5.31 -17.00
C HIS A 53 -17.21 -4.72 -15.91
N SER A 54 -18.21 -5.49 -15.45
CA SER A 54 -19.06 -5.11 -14.33
C SER A 54 -18.27 -5.01 -13.04
N LEU A 55 -18.60 -4.01 -12.21
CA LEU A 55 -17.97 -3.83 -10.91
C LEU A 55 -18.59 -4.79 -9.89
N PRO A 56 -17.80 -5.45 -9.04
CA PRO A 56 -18.34 -6.25 -7.96
C PRO A 56 -18.98 -5.37 -6.88
N MET A 57 -19.91 -5.94 -6.16
CA MET A 57 -20.36 -5.38 -4.89
C MET A 57 -19.39 -5.79 -3.78
N GLY A 58 -19.04 -4.84 -2.91
CA GLY A 58 -18.23 -5.14 -1.73
C GLY A 58 -18.95 -6.10 -0.78
N GLU A 59 -18.20 -6.98 -0.15
CA GLU A 59 -18.70 -7.89 0.87
C GLU A 59 -18.39 -7.37 2.28
N GLN A 60 -19.22 -7.75 3.24
CA GLN A 60 -18.93 -7.50 4.65
C GLN A 60 -17.82 -8.44 5.10
N VAL A 61 -16.75 -7.87 5.64
CA VAL A 61 -15.64 -8.63 6.21
C VAL A 61 -15.89 -8.84 7.70
N SER A 62 -16.01 -10.11 8.12
CA SER A 62 -16.04 -10.46 9.52
C SER A 62 -14.67 -10.28 10.18
N ARG A 63 -14.66 -10.13 11.50
CA ARG A 63 -13.40 -10.05 12.25
C ARG A 63 -12.60 -11.34 12.08
N PHE A 64 -11.32 -11.20 11.81
CA PHE A 64 -10.36 -12.30 11.75
C PHE A 64 -9.15 -11.99 12.63
N GLU A 65 -8.37 -13.00 12.93
CA GLU A 65 -7.18 -12.88 13.74
C GLU A 65 -6.08 -12.11 12.99
N GLY A 66 -5.57 -11.04 13.59
CA GLY A 66 -4.52 -10.20 13.03
C GLY A 66 -3.12 -10.80 13.11
N GLY A 67 -2.11 -9.97 12.86
CA GLY A 67 -0.71 -10.33 13.04
C GLY A 67 -0.38 -10.61 14.51
N TYR A 68 0.70 -11.36 14.73
CA TYR A 68 1.22 -11.64 16.06
C TYR A 68 1.69 -10.34 16.73
N THR A 69 1.25 -10.11 17.96
CA THR A 69 1.68 -9.00 18.79
C THR A 69 1.81 -9.49 20.23
N LYS A 70 2.99 -9.37 20.80
CA LYS A 70 3.24 -9.74 22.20
C LYS A 70 4.23 -8.79 22.82
N SER A 71 3.92 -8.28 24.00
CA SER A 71 4.88 -7.66 24.90
C SER A 71 5.38 -8.72 25.88
N PHE A 72 6.68 -8.82 26.05
CA PHE A 72 7.27 -9.70 27.04
C PHE A 72 7.43 -8.94 28.37
N GLU A 73 8.65 -8.79 28.85
CA GLU A 73 8.91 -8.07 30.09
C GLU A 73 9.11 -6.57 29.81
N THR A 74 8.64 -5.73 30.72
CA THR A 74 8.88 -4.29 30.68
C THR A 74 10.17 -3.95 31.40
N GLY A 75 11.01 -3.08 30.80
CA GLY A 75 12.25 -2.69 31.40
C GLY A 75 13.12 -1.85 30.45
N VAL A 76 14.33 -1.55 30.90
CA VAL A 76 15.38 -0.93 30.09
C VAL A 76 16.39 -1.99 29.72
N TYR A 77 16.53 -2.22 28.41
CA TYR A 77 17.44 -3.23 27.88
C TYR A 77 18.60 -2.55 27.17
N GLN A 78 19.80 -3.15 27.30
CA GLN A 78 21.00 -2.75 26.56
C GLN A 78 21.29 -3.78 25.48
N GLU A 79 22.01 -3.36 24.42
CA GLU A 79 22.42 -4.23 23.31
C GLU A 79 21.25 -4.94 22.60
N VAL A 80 20.18 -4.18 22.34
CA VAL A 80 18.97 -4.70 21.65
C VAL A 80 19.23 -4.84 20.16
N LEU A 81 18.98 -6.04 19.61
CA LEU A 81 18.95 -6.28 18.17
C LEU A 81 17.51 -6.14 17.67
N HIS A 82 17.30 -5.28 16.68
CA HIS A 82 16.00 -5.07 16.02
C HIS A 82 16.00 -5.70 14.64
N PHE A 83 15.06 -6.61 14.40
CA PHE A 83 14.84 -7.24 13.11
C PHE A 83 13.48 -6.82 12.55
N ASP A 84 13.42 -6.49 11.26
CA ASP A 84 12.19 -6.15 10.55
C ASP A 84 12.16 -6.87 9.19
N VAL A 85 10.97 -7.31 8.80
CA VAL A 85 10.74 -7.95 7.50
C VAL A 85 10.28 -6.91 6.50
N ALA A 86 11.08 -6.68 5.48
CA ALA A 86 10.78 -5.72 4.43
C ALA A 86 9.47 -6.07 3.69
N SER A 87 8.42 -5.24 3.88
CA SER A 87 7.11 -5.39 3.22
C SER A 87 6.47 -6.77 3.45
N LEU A 88 6.39 -7.24 4.70
CA LEU A 88 5.92 -8.58 5.07
C LEU A 88 4.61 -8.95 4.36
N TYR A 89 3.50 -8.25 4.61
CA TYR A 89 2.21 -8.60 4.03
C TYR A 89 2.15 -8.53 2.50
N PRO A 90 2.69 -7.51 1.83
CA PRO A 90 2.79 -7.52 0.37
C PRO A 90 3.57 -8.73 -0.18
N SER A 91 4.65 -9.13 0.48
CA SER A 91 5.43 -10.29 0.07
C SER A 91 4.66 -11.60 0.26
N LEU A 92 3.89 -11.71 1.35
CA LEU A 92 3.03 -12.87 1.61
C LEU A 92 1.88 -12.96 0.61
N LEU A 93 1.23 -11.85 0.26
CA LEU A 93 0.19 -11.83 -0.78
C LEU A 93 0.74 -12.30 -2.13
N LEU A 94 1.95 -11.86 -2.50
CA LEU A 94 2.62 -12.31 -3.73
C LEU A 94 3.00 -13.80 -3.66
N LEU A 95 3.40 -14.30 -2.50
CA LEU A 95 3.71 -15.71 -2.27
C LEU A 95 2.46 -16.58 -2.40
N LEU A 96 1.34 -16.16 -1.82
CA LEU A 96 0.05 -16.83 -1.92
C LEU A 96 -0.48 -16.84 -3.36
N GLY A 97 -0.20 -15.77 -4.13
CA GLY A 97 -0.54 -15.66 -5.54
C GLY A 97 -2.05 -15.70 -5.82
N ARG A 98 -2.87 -15.38 -4.81
CA ARG A 98 -4.35 -15.43 -4.89
C ARG A 98 -4.94 -14.04 -5.03
N ASN A 99 -5.92 -13.92 -5.93
CA ASN A 99 -6.75 -12.74 -6.04
C ASN A 99 -7.96 -12.83 -5.10
N PRO A 100 -8.54 -11.67 -4.69
CA PRO A 100 -9.82 -11.66 -3.99
C PRO A 100 -10.90 -12.43 -4.75
N LYS A 101 -11.83 -13.05 -4.03
CA LYS A 101 -12.89 -13.90 -4.61
C LYS A 101 -13.74 -13.22 -5.68
N ASN A 102 -13.97 -11.93 -5.53
CA ASN A 102 -14.77 -11.11 -6.45
C ASN A 102 -13.93 -10.36 -7.49
N ASP A 103 -12.61 -10.57 -7.54
CA ASP A 103 -11.74 -10.06 -8.60
C ASP A 103 -11.74 -10.99 -9.82
N SER A 104 -12.80 -10.92 -10.62
CA SER A 104 -12.99 -11.75 -11.81
C SER A 104 -11.99 -11.50 -12.93
N LEU A 105 -11.33 -10.32 -12.94
CA LEU A 105 -10.27 -10.01 -13.89
C LEU A 105 -8.88 -10.46 -13.43
N GLY A 106 -8.72 -10.85 -12.16
CA GLY A 106 -7.47 -11.31 -11.59
C GLY A 106 -6.38 -10.23 -11.54
N ILE A 107 -6.78 -8.98 -11.38
CA ILE A 107 -5.86 -7.83 -11.47
C ILE A 107 -5.15 -7.50 -10.15
N PHE A 108 -5.64 -8.02 -9.01
CA PHE A 108 -5.13 -7.64 -7.69
C PHE A 108 -3.64 -7.99 -7.53
N ILE A 109 -3.28 -9.24 -7.72
CA ILE A 109 -1.88 -9.69 -7.60
C ILE A 109 -1.01 -9.08 -8.68
N LYS A 110 -1.52 -8.98 -9.92
CA LYS A 110 -0.79 -8.34 -11.01
C LYS A 110 -0.46 -6.89 -10.70
N THR A 111 -1.45 -6.12 -10.22
CA THR A 111 -1.24 -4.71 -9.83
C THR A 111 -0.22 -4.58 -8.70
N LEU A 112 -0.26 -5.48 -7.70
CA LEU A 112 0.71 -5.50 -6.61
C LEU A 112 2.14 -5.78 -7.12
N GLN A 113 2.29 -6.70 -8.07
CA GLN A 113 3.58 -7.00 -8.73
C GLN A 113 4.10 -5.79 -9.50
N ASP A 114 3.26 -5.18 -10.33
CA ASP A 114 3.62 -4.02 -11.15
C ASP A 114 4.04 -2.82 -10.27
N LEU A 115 3.28 -2.52 -9.21
CA LEU A 115 3.63 -1.47 -8.25
C LEU A 115 4.97 -1.74 -7.54
N ARG A 116 5.22 -3.01 -7.15
CA ARG A 116 6.51 -3.41 -6.56
C ARG A 116 7.66 -3.20 -7.52
N GLN A 117 7.49 -3.59 -8.79
CA GLN A 117 8.48 -3.41 -9.84
C GLN A 117 8.78 -1.92 -10.05
N TYR A 118 7.77 -1.08 -10.24
CA TYR A 118 7.92 0.37 -10.38
C TYR A 118 8.63 0.99 -9.17
N ARG A 119 8.28 0.56 -7.95
CA ARG A 119 8.97 1.03 -6.76
C ARG A 119 10.47 0.73 -6.80
N LEU A 120 10.87 -0.48 -7.18
CA LEU A 120 12.28 -0.86 -7.25
C LEU A 120 13.02 -0.05 -8.31
N GLU A 121 12.41 0.15 -9.48
CA GLU A 121 12.97 0.96 -10.56
C GLU A 121 13.19 2.43 -10.13
N TYR A 122 12.19 3.04 -9.51
CA TYR A 122 12.31 4.43 -9.05
C TYR A 122 13.23 4.58 -7.85
N LYS A 123 13.34 3.58 -6.99
CA LYS A 123 14.33 3.55 -5.91
C LYS A 123 15.75 3.52 -6.48
N GLU A 124 15.99 2.76 -7.52
CA GLU A 124 17.29 2.71 -8.19
C GLU A 124 17.56 4.02 -8.95
N LYS A 125 16.59 4.56 -9.68
CA LYS A 125 16.71 5.88 -10.34
C LYS A 125 17.02 7.00 -9.33
N ALA A 126 16.41 6.98 -8.14
CA ALA A 126 16.71 7.94 -7.08
C ALA A 126 18.15 7.82 -6.57
N ARG A 127 18.66 6.57 -6.48
CA ARG A 127 20.04 6.30 -6.04
C ARG A 127 21.09 6.78 -7.05
N THR A 128 20.78 6.70 -8.34
CA THR A 128 21.70 7.01 -9.45
C THR A 128 21.42 8.36 -10.11
N ALA A 129 20.56 9.19 -9.54
CA ALA A 129 20.18 10.48 -10.12
C ALA A 129 21.34 11.48 -10.13
N ASP A 130 21.53 12.13 -11.26
CA ASP A 130 22.61 13.11 -11.47
C ASP A 130 22.37 14.45 -10.76
N THR A 131 21.11 14.75 -10.40
CA THR A 131 20.76 16.01 -9.75
C THR A 131 19.87 15.77 -8.53
N GLU A 132 19.97 16.67 -7.55
CA GLU A 132 19.13 16.63 -6.35
C GLU A 132 17.63 16.72 -6.69
N ALA A 133 17.26 17.52 -7.69
CA ALA A 133 15.87 17.67 -8.14
C ALA A 133 15.31 16.34 -8.68
N LEU A 134 16.05 15.63 -9.52
CA LEU A 134 15.68 14.32 -10.02
C LEU A 134 15.61 13.27 -8.91
N ARG A 135 16.57 13.30 -7.98
CA ARG A 135 16.58 12.43 -6.82
C ARG A 135 15.30 12.58 -6.00
N GLN A 136 14.92 13.82 -5.69
CA GLN A 136 13.69 14.11 -4.95
C GLN A 136 12.43 13.69 -5.71
N GLU A 137 12.37 13.92 -7.03
CA GLU A 137 11.25 13.47 -7.85
C GLU A 137 11.11 11.94 -7.83
N TYR A 138 12.19 11.21 -8.04
CA TYR A 138 12.17 9.75 -8.04
C TYR A 138 11.88 9.17 -6.65
N ASP A 139 12.38 9.81 -5.60
CA ASP A 139 12.08 9.41 -4.22
C ASP A 139 10.61 9.65 -3.87
N ALA A 140 10.01 10.76 -4.29
CA ALA A 140 8.58 10.99 -4.12
C ALA A 140 7.73 9.93 -4.86
N ARG A 141 8.14 9.50 -6.06
CA ARG A 141 7.46 8.43 -6.81
C ARG A 141 7.58 7.08 -6.12
N GLN A 142 8.79 6.63 -5.74
CA GLN A 142 8.95 5.35 -5.06
C GLN A 142 8.22 5.33 -3.71
N SER A 143 8.16 6.46 -3.01
CA SER A 143 7.42 6.59 -1.76
C SER A 143 5.91 6.48 -1.97
N SER A 144 5.38 7.06 -3.06
CA SER A 144 3.97 6.91 -3.43
C SER A 144 3.59 5.46 -3.69
N PHE A 145 4.41 4.71 -4.41
CA PHE A 145 4.20 3.26 -4.63
C PHE A 145 4.30 2.46 -3.33
N LYS A 146 5.25 2.80 -2.44
CA LYS A 146 5.39 2.14 -1.13
C LYS A 146 4.11 2.25 -0.30
N ILE A 147 3.51 3.44 -0.25
CA ILE A 147 2.26 3.67 0.48
C ILE A 147 1.15 2.76 -0.03
N LEU A 148 0.97 2.68 -1.35
CA LEU A 148 -0.06 1.83 -1.95
C LEU A 148 0.20 0.34 -1.74
N ILE A 149 1.41 -0.13 -2.00
CA ILE A 149 1.80 -1.53 -1.80
C ILE A 149 1.46 -2.00 -0.37
N ASN A 150 1.80 -1.19 0.62
CA ASN A 150 1.52 -1.51 2.03
C ASN A 150 0.02 -1.46 2.36
N SER A 151 -0.80 -0.81 1.53
CA SER A 151 -2.24 -0.69 1.75
C SER A 151 -3.05 -1.88 1.22
N PHE A 152 -2.47 -2.74 0.39
CA PHE A 152 -3.18 -3.87 -0.23
C PHE A 152 -3.73 -4.86 0.80
N TYR A 153 -2.95 -5.18 1.81
CA TYR A 153 -3.43 -6.05 2.89
C TYR A 153 -4.59 -5.41 3.68
N GLY A 154 -4.44 -4.14 4.10
CA GLY A 154 -5.50 -3.42 4.81
C GLY A 154 -6.76 -3.24 3.97
N TYR A 155 -6.61 -3.11 2.66
CA TYR A 155 -7.73 -3.05 1.72
C TYR A 155 -8.57 -4.33 1.72
N LEU A 156 -7.95 -5.50 1.76
CA LEU A 156 -8.67 -6.80 1.85
C LEU A 156 -9.54 -6.92 3.10
N GLY A 157 -9.08 -6.38 4.23
CA GLY A 157 -9.80 -6.41 5.50
C GLY A 157 -10.81 -5.27 5.69
N PHE A 158 -10.96 -4.37 4.73
CA PHE A 158 -11.84 -3.21 4.85
C PHE A 158 -13.21 -3.47 4.22
N SER A 159 -14.26 -3.57 5.03
CA SER A 159 -15.64 -3.86 4.60
C SER A 159 -16.23 -2.83 3.61
N GLY A 160 -15.62 -1.64 3.49
CA GLY A 160 -16.01 -0.64 2.49
C GLY A 160 -15.34 -0.83 1.13
N ALA A 161 -14.41 -1.78 1.00
CA ALA A 161 -13.70 -2.05 -0.25
C ALA A 161 -14.51 -2.98 -1.15
N ARG A 162 -14.51 -2.72 -2.48
CA ARG A 162 -15.24 -3.55 -3.45
C ARG A 162 -14.64 -4.94 -3.62
N PHE A 163 -13.34 -5.05 -3.48
CA PHE A 163 -12.59 -6.30 -3.60
C PHE A 163 -12.09 -6.79 -2.23
N ALA A 164 -12.86 -6.48 -1.15
CA ALA A 164 -12.58 -7.02 0.16
C ALA A 164 -12.65 -8.55 0.15
N ASP A 165 -11.71 -9.20 0.84
CA ASP A 165 -11.67 -10.66 1.02
C ASP A 165 -11.04 -10.96 2.39
N GLY A 166 -11.91 -11.18 3.38
CA GLY A 166 -11.49 -11.46 4.75
C GLY A 166 -10.75 -12.79 4.90
N ASP A 167 -11.07 -13.79 4.08
CA ASP A 167 -10.40 -15.09 4.12
C ASP A 167 -8.95 -14.96 3.61
N LEU A 168 -8.74 -14.22 2.52
CA LEU A 168 -7.41 -13.95 1.99
C LEU A 168 -6.58 -13.09 2.97
N ALA A 169 -7.21 -12.13 3.63
CA ALA A 169 -6.56 -11.33 4.67
C ALA A 169 -6.16 -12.21 5.88
N ALA A 170 -7.05 -13.07 6.35
CA ALA A 170 -6.80 -14.02 7.45
C ALA A 170 -5.67 -15.02 7.12
N GLU A 171 -5.68 -15.59 5.91
CA GLU A 171 -4.63 -16.48 5.42
C GLU A 171 -3.26 -15.77 5.37
N THR A 172 -3.25 -14.51 4.92
CA THR A 172 -2.03 -13.69 4.87
C THR A 172 -1.43 -13.50 6.26
N THR A 173 -2.25 -13.18 7.27
CA THR A 173 -1.76 -13.03 8.65
C THR A 173 -1.39 -14.35 9.30
N ALA A 174 -2.14 -15.43 9.03
CA ALA A 174 -1.78 -16.77 9.50
C ALA A 174 -0.39 -17.16 8.99
N LYS A 175 -0.12 -16.93 7.68
CA LYS A 175 1.19 -17.19 7.09
C LYS A 175 2.30 -16.31 7.69
N GLY A 176 1.98 -15.06 8.02
CA GLY A 176 2.90 -14.16 8.72
C GLY A 176 3.25 -14.67 10.11
N ARG A 177 2.29 -15.20 10.87
CA ARG A 177 2.52 -15.80 12.20
C ARG A 177 3.36 -17.08 12.16
N GLU A 178 3.29 -17.85 11.08
CA GLU A 178 4.13 -19.03 10.89
C GLU A 178 5.62 -18.69 10.67
N LEU A 179 5.91 -17.48 10.19
CA LEU A 179 7.29 -17.04 9.89
C LEU A 179 7.97 -16.35 11.08
N LEU A 180 7.23 -15.95 12.10
CA LEU A 180 7.72 -15.28 13.31
C LEU A 180 7.91 -16.27 14.46
#